data_6fa9306ef895f52e6dcd400ede7939d1
#
_entry.id   6fa9306ef895f52e6dcd400ede7939d1
#
_cell.length_a   1.000
_cell.length_b   1.000
_cell.length_c   1.000
_cell.angle_alpha   90.00
_cell.angle_beta   90.00
_cell.angle_gamma   90.00
#
_symmetry.space_group_name_H-M   'P 1'
#
loop_
_entity.id
_entity.type
_entity.pdbx_description
1 polymer ?
#
loop_
_entity_poly.entity_id
_entity_poly.type
_entity_poly.pdbx_seq_one_letter_code
_entity_poly.pdbx_strand_id
1 'polypeptide(L)'
;MEEEIKQLKEQLQKQEKLASLGILSAGIAHEIQNPLNFVINFSKMSDKLLKDLTDIVDDNADNIPEEDREDLEDIVEDLKENMGKIVEHGERAISIIRGILLVSRGKENEYLPTDVCKLAKEYIWLSYHAMRANHKGFNVSIHEQYEEGLPQMMVIPQDLSRAILNITNNALYSVWKKSQSAPEDYKPEVSIGVSRQDNNCIIKMTDNGVGMSDEVKQKLFENFFTTKPIGEGTGLGMNIVRDIIENKHHGKITFESEEGQGASFTFTIPITK
;
A
#
# COMPACT_ATOMS: atom_id res chain seq x y z
N MET A 1 -0.88 7.66 -37.21
CA MET A 1 -1.97 8.66 -37.05
C MET A 1 -3.31 8.00 -36.69
N GLU A 2 -3.91 7.08 -37.50
CA GLU A 2 -5.15 6.39 -37.12
C GLU A 2 -5.01 5.48 -35.90
N GLU A 3 -3.93 4.75 -35.78
CA GLU A 3 -3.59 3.90 -34.62
C GLU A 3 -3.38 4.72 -33.33
N GLU A 4 -2.71 5.85 -33.44
CA GLU A 4 -2.53 6.80 -32.31
C GLU A 4 -3.85 7.42 -31.87
N ILE A 5 -4.71 7.78 -32.80
CA ILE A 5 -6.05 8.31 -32.50
C ILE A 5 -6.93 7.24 -31.85
N LYS A 6 -6.82 5.99 -32.24
CA LYS A 6 -7.52 4.87 -31.62
C LYS A 6 -7.04 4.64 -30.19
N GLN A 7 -5.72 4.61 -29.96
CA GLN A 7 -5.12 4.48 -28.63
C GLN A 7 -5.50 5.65 -27.72
N LEU A 8 -5.48 6.90 -28.23
CA LEU A 8 -5.93 8.06 -27.47
C LEU A 8 -7.43 7.98 -27.09
N LYS A 9 -8.30 7.52 -28.00
CA LYS A 9 -9.71 7.33 -27.72
C LYS A 9 -9.95 6.23 -26.68
N GLU A 10 -9.23 5.13 -26.72
CA GLU A 10 -9.31 4.06 -25.72
C GLU A 10 -8.80 4.55 -24.35
N GLN A 11 -7.77 5.40 -24.32
CA GLN A 11 -7.29 6.04 -23.09
C GLN A 11 -8.30 7.05 -22.53
N LEU A 12 -8.90 7.88 -23.37
CA LEU A 12 -9.96 8.82 -22.96
C LEU A 12 -11.17 8.06 -22.38
N GLN A 13 -11.64 7.01 -23.03
CA GLN A 13 -12.74 6.18 -22.52
C GLN A 13 -12.39 5.48 -21.21
N LYS A 14 -11.13 5.07 -21.03
CA LYS A 14 -10.66 4.50 -19.76
C LYS A 14 -10.60 5.57 -18.65
N GLN A 15 -10.17 6.78 -18.98
CA GLN A 15 -10.18 7.91 -18.05
C GLN A 15 -11.61 8.36 -17.68
N GLU A 16 -12.52 8.46 -18.64
CA GLU A 16 -13.93 8.76 -18.38
C GLU A 16 -14.61 7.70 -17.52
N LYS A 17 -14.34 6.42 -17.76
CA LYS A 17 -14.82 5.32 -16.90
C LYS A 17 -14.25 5.41 -15.47
N LEU A 18 -12.97 5.73 -15.33
CA LEU A 18 -12.34 5.92 -14.03
C LEU A 18 -12.88 7.15 -13.29
N ALA A 19 -13.09 8.27 -14.00
CA ALA A 19 -13.68 9.48 -13.44
C ALA A 19 -15.16 9.28 -13.03
N SER A 20 -15.95 8.57 -13.85
CA SER A 20 -17.32 8.23 -13.52
C SER A 20 -17.44 7.25 -12.35
N LEU A 21 -16.54 6.25 -12.28
CA LEU A 21 -16.42 5.36 -11.12
C LEU A 21 -16.07 6.16 -9.86
N GLY A 22 -15.32 7.21 -10.02
CA GLY A 22 -14.83 8.08 -8.99
C GLY A 22 -15.90 8.83 -8.22
N ILE A 23 -16.81 9.45 -8.89
CA ILE A 23 -17.86 10.29 -8.27
C ILE A 23 -18.89 9.41 -7.54
N LEU A 24 -19.24 8.24 -8.08
CA LEU A 24 -20.14 7.26 -7.44
C LEU A 24 -19.46 6.54 -6.25
N SER A 25 -18.15 6.33 -6.31
CA SER A 25 -17.42 5.55 -5.30
C SER A 25 -17.27 6.27 -3.96
N ALA A 26 -17.27 7.61 -3.93
CA ALA A 26 -17.04 8.37 -2.68
C ALA A 26 -18.18 8.21 -1.66
N GLY A 27 -19.44 8.25 -2.12
CA GLY A 27 -20.62 8.02 -1.26
C GLY A 27 -20.70 6.55 -0.82
N ILE A 28 -20.58 5.63 -1.79
CA ILE A 28 -20.65 4.18 -1.56
C ILE A 28 -19.53 3.71 -0.64
N ALA A 29 -18.34 4.23 -0.80
CA ALA A 29 -17.21 3.83 0.05
C ALA A 29 -17.41 4.23 1.51
N HIS A 30 -17.93 5.41 1.79
CA HIS A 30 -18.26 5.82 3.17
C HIS A 30 -19.38 4.95 3.76
N GLU A 31 -20.38 4.58 2.94
CA GLU A 31 -21.46 3.69 3.34
C GLU A 31 -20.99 2.24 3.56
N ILE A 32 -19.93 1.77 2.88
CA ILE A 32 -19.35 0.45 3.10
C ILE A 32 -18.35 0.46 4.27
N GLN A 33 -17.58 1.54 4.47
CA GLN A 33 -16.66 1.66 5.61
C GLN A 33 -17.39 1.60 6.95
N ASN A 34 -18.59 2.17 7.03
CA ASN A 34 -19.36 2.19 8.28
C ASN A 34 -19.69 0.78 8.79
N PRO A 35 -20.38 -0.12 8.04
CA PRO A 35 -20.64 -1.49 8.51
C PRO A 35 -19.35 -2.28 8.75
N LEU A 36 -18.29 -2.08 7.96
CA LEU A 36 -17.01 -2.76 8.21
C LEU A 36 -16.36 -2.32 9.53
N ASN A 37 -16.41 -1.03 9.87
CA ASN A 37 -15.94 -0.57 11.18
C ASN A 37 -16.72 -1.21 12.34
N PHE A 38 -18.05 -1.41 12.18
CA PHE A 38 -18.83 -2.16 13.18
C PHE A 38 -18.38 -3.62 13.29
N VAL A 39 -18.18 -4.31 12.18
CA VAL A 39 -17.69 -5.70 12.16
C VAL A 39 -16.34 -5.81 12.87
N ILE A 40 -15.39 -4.93 12.57
CA ILE A 40 -14.07 -4.88 13.20
C ILE A 40 -14.19 -4.62 14.71
N ASN A 41 -15.01 -3.64 15.11
CA ASN A 41 -15.16 -3.26 16.51
C ASN A 41 -15.85 -4.37 17.33
N PHE A 42 -16.89 -4.99 16.77
CA PHE A 42 -17.54 -6.13 17.43
C PHE A 42 -16.61 -7.34 17.53
N SER A 43 -15.80 -7.61 16.52
CA SER A 43 -14.81 -8.68 16.57
C SER A 43 -13.76 -8.43 17.66
N LYS A 44 -13.21 -7.20 17.75
CA LYS A 44 -12.27 -6.80 18.83
C LYS A 44 -12.92 -6.87 20.22
N MET A 45 -14.22 -6.61 20.32
CA MET A 45 -14.96 -6.72 21.57
C MET A 45 -15.22 -8.20 21.94
N SER A 46 -15.51 -9.05 20.96
CA SER A 46 -15.65 -10.50 21.16
C SER A 46 -14.33 -11.15 21.61
N ASP A 47 -13.19 -10.70 21.09
CA ASP A 47 -11.87 -11.17 21.53
C ASP A 47 -11.62 -10.88 23.03
N LYS A 48 -12.08 -9.70 23.53
CA LYS A 48 -12.03 -9.40 24.97
C LYS A 48 -12.94 -10.31 25.80
N LEU A 49 -14.15 -10.58 25.31
CA LEU A 49 -15.08 -11.48 25.99
C LEU A 49 -14.56 -12.92 26.03
N LEU A 50 -13.86 -13.35 24.98
CA LEU A 50 -13.19 -14.65 24.96
C LEU A 50 -12.06 -14.73 25.99
N LYS A 51 -11.35 -13.64 26.22
CA LYS A 51 -10.34 -13.56 27.28
C LYS A 51 -10.99 -13.66 28.67
N ASP A 52 -12.07 -12.90 28.89
CA ASP A 52 -12.83 -12.97 30.16
C ASP A 52 -13.39 -14.38 30.40
N LEU A 53 -13.83 -15.06 29.33
CA LEU A 53 -14.28 -16.46 29.41
C LEU A 53 -13.11 -17.40 29.76
N THR A 54 -11.94 -17.24 29.17
CA THR A 54 -10.74 -18.02 29.49
C THR A 54 -10.40 -17.86 30.98
N ASP A 55 -10.36 -16.61 31.48
CA ASP A 55 -10.08 -16.34 32.90
C ASP A 55 -11.10 -17.05 33.85
N ILE A 56 -12.40 -17.09 33.47
CA ILE A 56 -13.42 -17.79 34.25
C ILE A 56 -13.22 -19.32 34.22
N VAL A 57 -12.84 -19.89 33.07
CA VAL A 57 -12.55 -21.34 32.95
C VAL A 57 -11.33 -21.69 33.78
N ASP A 58 -10.28 -20.91 33.76
CA ASP A 58 -9.05 -21.12 34.53
C ASP A 58 -9.31 -21.01 36.02
N ASP A 59 -10.11 -20.03 36.48
CA ASP A 59 -10.49 -19.88 37.89
C ASP A 59 -11.34 -21.02 38.42
N ASN A 60 -12.03 -21.78 37.55
CA ASN A 60 -12.87 -22.92 37.90
C ASN A 60 -12.29 -24.27 37.44
N ALA A 61 -11.04 -24.34 37.08
CA ALA A 61 -10.39 -25.53 36.50
C ALA A 61 -10.59 -26.81 37.37
N ASP A 62 -10.55 -26.68 38.69
CA ASP A 62 -10.75 -27.80 39.62
C ASP A 62 -12.17 -28.39 39.59
N ASN A 63 -13.15 -27.66 39.07
CA ASN A 63 -14.54 -28.04 38.99
C ASN A 63 -14.98 -28.53 37.61
N ILE A 64 -14.11 -28.48 36.60
CA ILE A 64 -14.38 -28.88 35.22
C ILE A 64 -13.60 -30.16 34.94
N PRO A 65 -14.24 -31.23 34.41
CA PRO A 65 -13.54 -32.42 33.95
C PRO A 65 -12.44 -32.05 32.94
N GLU A 66 -11.30 -32.77 33.01
CA GLU A 66 -10.13 -32.44 32.19
C GLU A 66 -10.43 -32.47 30.66
N GLU A 67 -11.22 -33.47 30.23
CA GLU A 67 -11.69 -33.62 28.86
C GLU A 67 -12.53 -32.40 28.40
N ASP A 68 -13.47 -31.95 29.24
CA ASP A 68 -14.32 -30.78 28.95
C ASP A 68 -13.50 -29.48 28.93
N ARG A 69 -12.43 -29.39 29.73
CA ARG A 69 -11.52 -28.23 29.75
C ARG A 69 -10.68 -28.14 28.49
N GLU A 70 -10.11 -29.28 28.03
CA GLU A 70 -9.37 -29.33 26.76
C GLU A 70 -10.28 -28.92 25.59
N ASP A 71 -11.52 -29.42 25.53
CA ASP A 71 -12.50 -29.05 24.52
C ASP A 71 -12.83 -27.54 24.56
N LEU A 72 -12.97 -26.96 25.75
CA LEU A 72 -13.23 -25.53 25.93
C LEU A 72 -12.04 -24.66 25.49
N GLU A 73 -10.81 -25.05 25.81
CA GLU A 73 -9.59 -24.38 25.41
C GLU A 73 -9.46 -24.36 23.86
N ASP A 74 -9.68 -25.50 23.21
CA ASP A 74 -9.65 -25.61 21.73
C ASP A 74 -10.73 -24.73 21.08
N ILE A 75 -11.95 -24.71 21.59
CA ILE A 75 -13.04 -23.86 21.08
C ILE A 75 -12.68 -22.37 21.24
N VAL A 76 -12.13 -21.98 22.39
CA VAL A 76 -11.73 -20.59 22.64
C VAL A 76 -10.61 -20.17 21.72
N GLU A 77 -9.62 -21.05 21.47
CA GLU A 77 -8.50 -20.77 20.54
C GLU A 77 -9.02 -20.60 19.10
N ASP A 78 -9.90 -21.50 18.64
CA ASP A 78 -10.54 -21.40 17.33
C ASP A 78 -11.35 -20.09 17.18
N LEU A 79 -12.08 -19.69 18.20
CA LEU A 79 -12.84 -18.44 18.20
C LEU A 79 -11.91 -17.21 18.17
N LYS A 80 -10.82 -17.20 18.93
CA LYS A 80 -9.82 -16.13 18.89
C LYS A 80 -9.18 -16.02 17.50
N GLU A 81 -8.82 -17.15 16.90
CA GLU A 81 -8.28 -17.16 15.53
C GLU A 81 -9.28 -16.59 14.52
N ASN A 82 -10.55 -16.99 14.61
CA ASN A 82 -11.62 -16.49 13.75
C ASN A 82 -11.85 -14.98 13.93
N MET A 83 -11.86 -14.47 15.18
CA MET A 83 -11.98 -13.04 15.45
C MET A 83 -10.81 -12.26 14.86
N GLY A 84 -9.59 -12.78 14.97
CA GLY A 84 -8.40 -12.20 14.36
C GLY A 84 -8.52 -12.11 12.82
N LYS A 85 -8.97 -13.18 12.18
CA LYS A 85 -9.22 -13.22 10.74
C LYS A 85 -10.30 -12.21 10.31
N ILE A 86 -11.38 -12.06 11.06
CA ILE A 86 -12.45 -11.09 10.78
C ILE A 86 -11.90 -9.66 10.85
N VAL A 87 -11.09 -9.33 11.86
CA VAL A 87 -10.43 -8.01 11.95
C VAL A 87 -9.51 -7.78 10.75
N GLU A 88 -8.63 -8.72 10.43
CA GLU A 88 -7.69 -8.63 9.29
C GLU A 88 -8.44 -8.38 7.98
N HIS A 89 -9.45 -9.18 7.68
CA HIS A 89 -10.23 -9.04 6.45
C HIS A 89 -11.06 -7.76 6.40
N GLY A 90 -11.59 -7.31 7.54
CA GLY A 90 -12.30 -6.04 7.66
C GLY A 90 -11.39 -4.83 7.41
N GLU A 91 -10.23 -4.79 8.03
CA GLU A 91 -9.23 -3.74 7.84
C GLU A 91 -8.73 -3.72 6.39
N ARG A 92 -8.53 -4.89 5.79
CA ARG A 92 -8.18 -5.04 4.38
C ARG A 92 -9.26 -4.49 3.46
N ALA A 93 -10.53 -4.80 3.70
CA ALA A 93 -11.64 -4.27 2.89
C ALA A 93 -11.72 -2.74 2.97
N ILE A 94 -11.53 -2.15 4.16
CA ILE A 94 -11.45 -0.70 4.35
C ILE A 94 -10.28 -0.11 3.56
N SER A 95 -9.12 -0.76 3.57
CA SER A 95 -7.94 -0.32 2.82
C SER A 95 -8.18 -0.31 1.31
N ILE A 96 -8.82 -1.36 0.76
CA ILE A 96 -9.19 -1.43 -0.66
C ILE A 96 -10.17 -0.30 -1.03
N ILE A 97 -11.17 -0.07 -0.20
CA ILE A 97 -12.17 1.00 -0.41
C ILE A 97 -11.51 2.37 -0.40
N ARG A 98 -10.59 2.62 0.54
CA ARG A 98 -9.79 3.87 0.58
C ARG A 98 -8.95 4.02 -0.68
N GLY A 99 -8.33 2.94 -1.17
CA GLY A 99 -7.57 2.95 -2.43
C GLY A 99 -8.43 3.34 -3.63
N ILE A 100 -9.66 2.81 -3.73
CA ILE A 100 -10.62 3.18 -4.78
C ILE A 100 -11.03 4.65 -4.65
N LEU A 101 -11.28 5.12 -3.42
CA LEU A 101 -11.65 6.52 -3.15
C LEU A 101 -10.58 7.53 -3.57
N LEU A 102 -9.31 7.15 -3.45
CA LEU A 102 -8.19 8.04 -3.76
C LEU A 102 -7.93 8.21 -5.26
N VAL A 103 -8.35 7.22 -6.07
CA VAL A 103 -8.43 7.38 -7.52
C VAL A 103 -9.60 8.31 -7.90
N SER A 104 -10.56 8.48 -6.97
CA SER A 104 -11.87 9.12 -7.18
C SER A 104 -12.05 10.51 -6.59
N ARG A 105 -11.30 10.88 -5.54
CA ARG A 105 -11.51 12.14 -4.81
C ARG A 105 -10.50 13.21 -5.24
N GLY A 106 -11.03 14.37 -5.59
CA GLY A 106 -10.37 15.64 -5.51
C GLY A 106 -10.51 16.51 -6.75
N LYS A 107 -10.64 17.81 -6.52
CA LYS A 107 -10.35 18.81 -7.54
C LYS A 107 -8.89 18.62 -7.95
N GLU A 108 -8.63 18.31 -9.21
CA GLU A 108 -7.28 18.18 -9.75
C GLU A 108 -6.47 19.45 -9.44
N ASN A 109 -5.24 19.27 -8.96
CA ASN A 109 -4.25 20.31 -8.71
C ASN A 109 -4.47 21.24 -7.50
N GLU A 110 -5.20 20.83 -6.45
CA GLU A 110 -5.30 21.62 -5.22
C GLU A 110 -4.20 21.24 -4.21
N TYR A 111 -3.37 22.22 -3.84
CA TYR A 111 -2.37 22.06 -2.77
C TYR A 111 -3.05 22.17 -1.41
N LEU A 112 -2.84 21.16 -0.57
CA LEU A 112 -3.43 21.09 0.78
C LEU A 112 -2.35 20.79 1.83
N PRO A 113 -2.47 21.34 3.05
CA PRO A 113 -1.62 20.96 4.16
C PRO A 113 -1.77 19.47 4.43
N THR A 114 -0.68 18.72 4.29
CA THR A 114 -0.71 17.26 4.32
C THR A 114 0.40 16.72 5.22
N ASP A 115 0.05 15.77 6.08
CA ASP A 115 0.99 14.94 6.81
C ASP A 115 1.54 13.85 5.88
N VAL A 116 2.75 14.08 5.37
CA VAL A 116 3.39 13.18 4.40
C VAL A 116 3.81 11.86 5.03
N CYS A 117 4.16 11.84 6.32
CA CYS A 117 4.48 10.60 7.03
C CYS A 117 3.26 9.68 7.10
N LYS A 118 2.11 10.24 7.48
CA LYS A 118 0.85 9.51 7.53
C LYS A 118 0.44 9.02 6.14
N LEU A 119 0.58 9.87 5.13
CA LEU A 119 0.30 9.51 3.74
C LEU A 119 1.18 8.33 3.30
N ALA A 120 2.49 8.40 3.51
CA ALA A 120 3.42 7.35 3.14
C ALA A 120 3.07 6.02 3.83
N LYS A 121 2.76 6.07 5.12
CA LYS A 121 2.33 4.91 5.91
C LYS A 121 1.05 4.28 5.36
N GLU A 122 0.03 5.07 5.07
CA GLU A 122 -1.24 4.56 4.53
C GLU A 122 -1.03 3.82 3.20
N TYR A 123 -0.18 4.35 2.32
CA TYR A 123 -0.03 3.81 0.97
C TYR A 123 0.89 2.60 0.87
N ILE A 124 1.91 2.48 1.72
CA ILE A 124 2.72 1.26 1.75
C ILE A 124 1.88 0.07 2.20
N TRP A 125 1.07 0.25 3.24
CA TRP A 125 0.20 -0.82 3.73
C TRP A 125 -0.93 -1.15 2.75
N LEU A 126 -1.51 -0.14 2.09
CA LEU A 126 -2.49 -0.36 1.02
C LEU A 126 -1.92 -1.23 -0.10
N SER A 127 -0.72 -0.89 -0.59
CA SER A 127 -0.03 -1.65 -1.64
C SER A 127 0.30 -3.07 -1.20
N TYR A 128 0.77 -3.25 0.03
CA TYR A 128 1.07 -4.57 0.59
C TYR A 128 -0.16 -5.46 0.64
N HIS A 129 -1.27 -4.96 1.18
CA HIS A 129 -2.50 -5.75 1.27
C HIS A 129 -3.06 -6.09 -0.11
N ALA A 130 -2.99 -5.17 -1.07
CA ALA A 130 -3.38 -5.43 -2.45
C ALA A 130 -2.51 -6.52 -3.10
N MET A 131 -1.19 -6.47 -2.89
CA MET A 131 -0.24 -7.46 -3.41
C MET A 131 -0.48 -8.84 -2.81
N ARG A 132 -0.66 -8.92 -1.48
CA ARG A 132 -0.94 -10.16 -0.76
C ARG A 132 -2.28 -10.79 -1.17
N ALA A 133 -3.26 -9.95 -1.56
CA ALA A 133 -4.54 -10.42 -2.10
C ALA A 133 -4.39 -11.20 -3.40
N ASN A 134 -3.50 -10.72 -4.27
CA ASN A 134 -3.28 -11.27 -5.60
C ASN A 134 -2.29 -12.44 -5.60
N HIS A 135 -1.39 -12.50 -4.61
CA HIS A 135 -0.32 -13.50 -4.52
C HIS A 135 -0.40 -14.23 -3.17
N LYS A 136 -1.17 -15.34 -3.13
CA LYS A 136 -1.32 -16.16 -1.92
C LYS A 136 0.04 -16.64 -1.39
N GLY A 137 0.26 -16.47 -0.09
CA GLY A 137 1.52 -16.86 0.56
C GLY A 137 2.65 -15.83 0.42
N PHE A 138 2.47 -14.74 -0.31
CA PHE A 138 3.46 -13.66 -0.36
C PHE A 138 3.54 -12.94 0.99
N ASN A 139 4.76 -12.91 1.53
CA ASN A 139 5.07 -12.17 2.74
C ASN A 139 6.33 -11.33 2.52
N VAL A 140 6.36 -10.13 3.11
CA VAL A 140 7.48 -9.19 3.00
C VAL A 140 7.65 -8.45 4.32
N SER A 141 8.89 -8.26 4.74
CA SER A 141 9.20 -7.40 5.88
C SER A 141 9.14 -5.93 5.43
N ILE A 142 8.28 -5.14 6.07
CA ILE A 142 8.16 -3.71 5.81
C ILE A 142 8.83 -2.94 6.94
N HIS A 143 9.86 -2.16 6.60
CA HIS A 143 10.58 -1.30 7.52
C HIS A 143 10.16 0.15 7.32
N GLU A 144 9.60 0.75 8.36
CA GLU A 144 9.09 2.13 8.34
C GLU A 144 10.00 3.03 9.17
N GLN A 145 10.40 4.17 8.62
CA GLN A 145 11.19 5.17 9.34
C GLN A 145 10.65 6.57 9.05
N TYR A 146 9.95 7.15 10.01
CA TYR A 146 9.34 8.46 9.90
C TYR A 146 9.96 9.42 10.92
N GLU A 147 10.42 10.59 10.44
CA GLU A 147 10.94 11.64 11.30
C GLU A 147 9.80 12.28 12.10
N GLU A 148 9.96 12.31 13.42
CA GLU A 148 8.99 12.94 14.31
C GLU A 148 9.03 14.47 14.16
N GLY A 149 7.85 15.09 14.16
CA GLY A 149 7.74 16.55 14.11
C GLY A 149 7.91 17.16 12.72
N LEU A 150 7.88 16.36 11.64
CA LEU A 150 7.83 16.90 10.29
C LEU A 150 6.57 17.77 10.13
N PRO A 151 6.71 19.03 9.67
CA PRO A 151 5.54 19.89 9.48
C PRO A 151 4.63 19.37 8.37
N GLN A 152 3.34 19.72 8.45
CA GLN A 152 2.47 19.51 7.30
C GLN A 152 3.00 20.30 6.10
N MET A 153 2.98 19.67 4.93
CA MET A 153 3.48 20.23 3.69
C MET A 153 2.34 20.60 2.75
N MET A 154 2.49 21.71 2.03
CA MET A 154 1.59 22.08 0.94
C MET A 154 1.92 21.19 -0.27
N VAL A 155 1.11 20.15 -0.48
CA VAL A 155 1.25 19.21 -1.59
C VAL A 155 -0.12 18.96 -2.22
N ILE A 156 -0.15 18.31 -3.37
CA ILE A 156 -1.38 17.77 -3.96
C ILE A 156 -1.52 16.32 -3.46
N PRO A 157 -2.38 16.04 -2.44
CA PRO A 157 -2.35 14.76 -1.72
C PRO A 157 -2.61 13.56 -2.62
N GLN A 158 -3.50 13.70 -3.60
CA GLN A 158 -3.84 12.62 -4.52
C GLN A 158 -2.68 12.28 -5.46
N ASP A 159 -2.01 13.30 -5.99
CA ASP A 159 -0.88 13.10 -6.87
C ASP A 159 0.28 12.47 -6.11
N LEU A 160 0.61 13.00 -4.92
CA LEU A 160 1.68 12.44 -4.10
C LEU A 160 1.36 11.00 -3.68
N SER A 161 0.12 10.71 -3.30
CA SER A 161 -0.35 9.35 -3.03
C SER A 161 -0.16 8.42 -4.21
N ARG A 162 -0.50 8.88 -5.41
CA ARG A 162 -0.33 8.12 -6.65
C ARG A 162 1.14 7.84 -6.95
N ALA A 163 2.03 8.81 -6.67
CA ALA A 163 3.46 8.61 -6.82
C ALA A 163 3.98 7.55 -5.84
N ILE A 164 3.62 7.65 -4.55
CA ILE A 164 4.00 6.67 -3.52
C ILE A 164 3.46 5.28 -3.86
N LEU A 165 2.19 5.18 -4.27
CA LEU A 165 1.57 3.91 -4.66
C LEU A 165 2.31 3.23 -5.82
N ASN A 166 2.66 3.99 -6.86
CA ASN A 166 3.37 3.45 -8.02
C ASN A 166 4.75 2.89 -7.63
N ILE A 167 5.52 3.63 -6.83
CA ILE A 167 6.83 3.17 -6.36
C ILE A 167 6.69 1.96 -5.44
N THR A 168 5.76 1.99 -4.49
CA THR A 168 5.54 0.87 -3.57
C THR A 168 5.11 -0.40 -4.31
N ASN A 169 4.20 -0.30 -5.27
CA ASN A 169 3.78 -1.43 -6.09
C ASN A 169 4.94 -2.00 -6.93
N ASN A 170 5.85 -1.16 -7.39
CA ASN A 170 7.04 -1.63 -8.11
C ASN A 170 8.03 -2.33 -7.17
N ALA A 171 8.26 -1.79 -5.97
CA ALA A 171 9.12 -2.41 -4.95
C ALA A 171 8.56 -3.79 -4.52
N LEU A 172 7.28 -3.86 -4.17
CA LEU A 172 6.63 -5.11 -3.79
C LEU A 172 6.62 -6.15 -4.91
N TYR A 173 6.38 -5.74 -6.14
CA TYR A 173 6.47 -6.62 -7.30
C TYR A 173 7.90 -7.13 -7.53
N SER A 174 8.90 -6.28 -7.36
CA SER A 174 10.33 -6.61 -7.50
C SER A 174 10.76 -7.68 -6.51
N VAL A 175 10.41 -7.56 -5.23
CA VAL A 175 10.74 -8.55 -4.21
C VAL A 175 9.94 -9.84 -4.37
N TRP A 176 8.65 -9.75 -4.78
CA TRP A 176 7.85 -10.92 -5.11
C TRP A 176 8.45 -11.70 -6.28
N LYS A 177 8.81 -11.01 -7.35
CA LYS A 177 9.41 -11.65 -8.53
C LYS A 177 10.71 -12.37 -8.17
N LYS A 178 11.56 -11.74 -7.34
CA LYS A 178 12.80 -12.36 -6.87
C LYS A 178 12.51 -13.60 -6.01
N SER A 179 11.52 -13.55 -5.13
CA SER A 179 11.18 -14.68 -4.26
C SER A 179 10.71 -15.94 -5.01
N GLN A 180 10.30 -15.83 -6.29
CA GLN A 180 9.90 -16.99 -7.10
C GLN A 180 11.09 -17.84 -7.55
N SER A 181 12.31 -17.31 -7.54
CA SER A 181 13.52 -17.98 -8.02
C SER A 181 14.72 -17.85 -7.08
N ALA A 182 14.58 -17.13 -5.99
CA ALA A 182 15.63 -16.93 -4.99
C ALA A 182 15.82 -18.19 -4.12
N PRO A 183 17.01 -18.37 -3.50
CA PRO A 183 17.24 -19.39 -2.48
C PRO A 183 16.28 -19.25 -1.28
N GLU A 184 16.09 -20.34 -0.52
CA GLU A 184 15.17 -20.38 0.63
C GLU A 184 15.51 -19.38 1.75
N ASP A 185 16.75 -18.95 1.84
CA ASP A 185 17.21 -17.94 2.82
C ASP A 185 16.92 -16.50 2.42
N TYR A 186 16.43 -16.25 1.19
CA TYR A 186 16.04 -14.93 0.76
C TYR A 186 14.80 -14.45 1.52
N LYS A 187 14.94 -13.30 2.17
CA LYS A 187 13.84 -12.62 2.87
C LYS A 187 13.44 -11.37 2.07
N PRO A 188 12.22 -11.34 1.51
CA PRO A 188 11.72 -10.14 0.85
C PRO A 188 11.63 -8.98 1.84
N GLU A 189 12.25 -7.85 1.51
CA GLU A 189 12.26 -6.66 2.35
C GLU A 189 11.98 -5.40 1.53
N VAL A 190 11.14 -4.53 2.08
CA VAL A 190 10.87 -3.18 1.55
C VAL A 190 10.96 -2.20 2.69
N SER A 191 11.62 -1.07 2.47
CA SER A 191 11.68 0.01 3.45
C SER A 191 11.14 1.31 2.88
N ILE A 192 10.44 2.09 3.72
CA ILE A 192 10.01 3.44 3.43
C ILE A 192 10.48 4.37 4.53
N GLY A 193 11.08 5.48 4.15
CA GLY A 193 11.50 6.54 5.07
C GLY A 193 10.96 7.89 4.63
N VAL A 194 10.54 8.72 5.60
CA VAL A 194 10.22 10.12 5.37
C VAL A 194 10.99 10.94 6.38
N SER A 195 11.81 11.85 5.89
CA SER A 195 12.66 12.71 6.71
C SER A 195 12.78 14.11 6.12
N ARG A 196 13.30 15.02 6.92
CA ARG A 196 13.63 16.39 6.49
C ARG A 196 15.13 16.51 6.27
N GLN A 197 15.50 17.07 5.13
CA GLN A 197 16.87 17.50 4.88
C GLN A 197 16.86 18.94 4.40
N ASP A 198 17.43 19.84 5.22
CA ASP A 198 17.38 21.30 5.01
C ASP A 198 15.93 21.79 4.86
N ASN A 199 15.57 22.34 3.71
CA ASN A 199 14.22 22.79 3.39
C ASN A 199 13.46 21.83 2.47
N ASN A 200 13.84 20.54 2.47
CA ASN A 200 13.21 19.52 1.63
C ASN A 200 12.69 18.38 2.51
N CYS A 201 11.57 17.82 2.10
CA CYS A 201 11.11 16.52 2.53
C CYS A 201 11.70 15.45 1.63
N ILE A 202 12.28 14.44 2.24
CA ILE A 202 12.86 13.29 1.55
C ILE A 202 11.96 12.09 1.79
N ILE A 203 11.40 11.53 0.73
CA ILE A 203 10.70 10.24 0.78
C ILE A 203 11.58 9.23 0.09
N LYS A 204 12.07 8.24 0.82
CA LYS A 204 12.94 7.18 0.30
C LYS A 204 12.25 5.84 0.39
N MET A 205 12.19 5.11 -0.73
CA MET A 205 11.70 3.75 -0.83
C MET A 205 12.84 2.84 -1.32
N THR A 206 13.10 1.74 -0.61
CA THR A 206 14.14 0.78 -0.97
C THR A 206 13.56 -0.64 -0.93
N ASP A 207 13.95 -1.47 -1.88
CA ASP A 207 13.64 -2.89 -1.95
C ASP A 207 14.91 -3.73 -2.18
N ASN A 208 14.90 -4.99 -1.77
CA ASN A 208 15.94 -5.97 -2.04
C ASN A 208 15.57 -6.95 -3.17
N GLY A 209 14.73 -6.50 -4.09
CA GLY A 209 14.19 -7.32 -5.16
C GLY A 209 15.15 -7.61 -6.32
N VAL A 210 14.60 -7.75 -7.53
CA VAL A 210 15.39 -8.11 -8.73
C VAL A 210 16.31 -7.00 -9.24
N GLY A 211 16.08 -5.75 -8.82
CA GLY A 211 16.83 -4.60 -9.34
C GLY A 211 16.61 -4.36 -10.84
N MET A 212 17.51 -3.56 -11.44
CA MET A 212 17.40 -3.12 -12.82
C MET A 212 18.75 -3.21 -13.53
N SER A 213 18.74 -3.79 -14.75
CA SER A 213 19.88 -3.70 -15.67
C SER A 213 20.08 -2.28 -16.20
N ASP A 214 21.24 -1.99 -16.76
CA ASP A 214 21.54 -0.66 -17.31
C ASP A 214 20.58 -0.27 -18.45
N GLU A 215 20.14 -1.23 -19.25
CA GLU A 215 19.15 -0.99 -20.30
C GLU A 215 17.79 -0.56 -19.71
N VAL A 216 17.34 -1.20 -18.64
CA VAL A 216 16.10 -0.85 -17.95
C VAL A 216 16.20 0.53 -17.29
N LYS A 217 17.34 0.84 -16.65
CA LYS A 217 17.58 2.16 -16.04
C LYS A 217 17.48 3.30 -17.04
N GLN A 218 18.03 3.12 -18.26
CA GLN A 218 17.96 4.14 -19.33
C GLN A 218 16.52 4.42 -19.79
N LYS A 219 15.68 3.40 -19.82
CA LYS A 219 14.29 3.49 -20.32
C LYS A 219 13.24 3.67 -19.24
N LEU A 220 13.64 3.71 -17.97
CA LEU A 220 12.75 3.66 -16.80
C LEU A 220 11.60 4.68 -16.83
N PHE A 221 11.87 5.87 -17.33
CA PHE A 221 10.91 6.97 -17.42
C PHE A 221 10.29 7.16 -18.80
N GLU A 222 10.54 6.26 -19.74
CA GLU A 222 9.90 6.30 -21.06
C GLU A 222 8.44 5.86 -20.96
N ASN A 223 7.59 6.48 -21.79
CA ASN A 223 6.18 6.10 -21.85
C ASN A 223 6.03 4.67 -22.39
N PHE A 224 5.15 3.91 -21.77
CA PHE A 224 4.81 2.54 -22.16
C PHE A 224 5.94 1.51 -21.97
N PHE A 225 7.07 1.91 -21.39
CA PHE A 225 8.13 0.97 -21.06
C PHE A 225 7.78 0.17 -19.80
N THR A 226 7.82 -1.16 -19.91
CA THR A 226 7.58 -2.08 -18.80
C THR A 226 8.33 -3.38 -18.99
N THR A 227 8.85 -3.93 -17.91
CA THR A 227 9.44 -5.28 -17.84
C THR A 227 8.46 -6.33 -17.31
N LYS A 228 7.22 -5.91 -17.00
CA LYS A 228 6.14 -6.80 -16.55
C LYS A 228 5.48 -7.47 -17.76
N PRO A 229 4.92 -8.69 -17.59
CA PRO A 229 4.18 -9.37 -18.65
C PRO A 229 3.04 -8.50 -19.23
N ILE A 230 2.63 -8.83 -20.46
CA ILE A 230 1.51 -8.15 -21.13
C ILE A 230 0.24 -8.26 -20.25
N GLY A 231 -0.35 -7.12 -19.93
CA GLY A 231 -1.55 -7.01 -19.08
C GLY A 231 -1.27 -6.73 -17.60
N GLU A 232 -0.05 -6.93 -17.10
CA GLU A 232 0.32 -6.66 -15.70
C GLU A 232 0.97 -5.27 -15.49
N GLY A 233 1.55 -4.70 -16.54
CA GLY A 233 2.20 -3.40 -16.50
C GLY A 233 1.68 -2.45 -17.57
N THR A 234 1.35 -1.22 -17.20
CA THR A 234 0.93 -0.17 -18.15
C THR A 234 2.10 0.57 -18.79
N GLY A 235 3.30 0.48 -18.20
CA GLY A 235 4.48 1.25 -18.60
C GLY A 235 4.36 2.76 -18.40
N LEU A 236 3.34 3.24 -17.70
CA LEU A 236 3.09 4.67 -17.46
C LEU A 236 3.45 5.10 -16.03
N GLY A 237 3.57 4.15 -15.10
CA GLY A 237 3.70 4.43 -13.67
C GLY A 237 4.89 5.33 -13.33
N MET A 238 6.07 5.05 -13.88
CA MET A 238 7.29 5.81 -13.57
C MET A 238 7.31 7.20 -14.21
N ASN A 239 6.76 7.34 -15.42
CA ASN A 239 6.58 8.65 -16.04
C ASN A 239 5.63 9.54 -15.23
N ILE A 240 4.51 8.96 -14.76
CA ILE A 240 3.55 9.66 -13.88
C ILE A 240 4.24 10.09 -12.58
N VAL A 241 5.06 9.24 -11.98
CA VAL A 241 5.81 9.59 -10.76
C VAL A 241 6.73 10.78 -11.01
N ARG A 242 7.48 10.76 -12.11
CA ARG A 242 8.36 11.87 -12.48
C ARG A 242 7.58 13.16 -12.68
N ASP A 243 6.48 13.12 -13.43
CA ASP A 243 5.63 14.29 -13.65
C ASP A 243 5.08 14.88 -12.34
N ILE A 244 4.59 14.01 -11.45
CA ILE A 244 4.09 14.43 -10.13
C ILE A 244 5.18 15.09 -9.31
N ILE A 245 6.34 14.49 -9.22
CA ILE A 245 7.40 14.97 -8.33
C ILE A 245 8.08 16.22 -8.91
N GLU A 246 8.46 16.19 -10.19
CA GLU A 246 9.26 17.26 -10.79
C GLU A 246 8.41 18.42 -11.28
N ASN A 247 7.34 18.15 -12.02
CA ASN A 247 6.54 19.23 -12.63
C ASN A 247 5.49 19.79 -11.66
N LYS A 248 4.79 18.93 -10.92
CA LYS A 248 3.71 19.38 -10.02
C LYS A 248 4.20 19.78 -8.64
N HIS A 249 5.22 19.14 -8.08
CA HIS A 249 5.72 19.46 -6.74
C HIS A 249 7.09 20.16 -6.75
N HIS A 250 7.62 20.49 -7.94
CA HIS A 250 8.90 21.18 -8.11
C HIS A 250 10.07 20.51 -7.37
N GLY A 251 9.96 19.20 -7.22
CA GLY A 251 10.92 18.36 -6.54
C GLY A 251 11.89 17.69 -7.52
N LYS A 252 12.55 16.66 -7.03
CA LYS A 252 13.47 15.83 -7.81
C LYS A 252 13.24 14.37 -7.48
N ILE A 253 13.23 13.49 -8.49
CA ILE A 253 13.29 12.05 -8.32
C ILE A 253 14.68 11.56 -8.69
N THR A 254 15.28 10.75 -7.80
CA THR A 254 16.51 10.02 -8.07
C THR A 254 16.33 8.55 -7.75
N PHE A 255 17.15 7.69 -8.34
CA PHE A 255 17.13 6.28 -8.04
C PHE A 255 18.53 5.67 -8.15
N GLU A 256 18.74 4.61 -7.40
CA GLU A 256 19.90 3.74 -7.46
C GLU A 256 19.40 2.31 -7.59
N SER A 257 20.01 1.51 -8.44
CA SER A 257 19.66 0.10 -8.60
C SER A 257 20.79 -0.70 -9.19
N GLU A 258 20.91 -1.92 -8.73
CA GLU A 258 21.82 -2.92 -9.26
C GLU A 258 21.04 -4.22 -9.49
N GLU A 259 21.29 -4.88 -10.62
CA GLU A 259 20.61 -6.11 -10.97
C GLU A 259 20.87 -7.20 -9.92
N GLY A 260 19.84 -7.83 -9.42
CA GLY A 260 19.90 -8.81 -8.35
C GLY A 260 19.99 -8.23 -6.93
N GLN A 261 20.22 -6.94 -6.73
CA GLN A 261 20.37 -6.32 -5.40
C GLN A 261 19.16 -5.48 -4.97
N GLY A 262 18.28 -5.12 -5.93
CA GLY A 262 17.11 -4.31 -5.67
C GLY A 262 17.24 -2.87 -6.14
N ALA A 263 16.37 -2.00 -5.66
CA ALA A 263 16.34 -0.60 -6.06
C ALA A 263 16.04 0.32 -4.87
N SER A 264 16.50 1.57 -4.97
CA SER A 264 16.21 2.65 -4.03
C SER A 264 15.75 3.87 -4.80
N PHE A 265 14.55 4.37 -4.53
CA PHE A 265 13.99 5.59 -5.11
C PHE A 265 13.90 6.67 -4.05
N THR A 266 14.29 7.89 -4.41
CA THR A 266 14.26 9.04 -3.51
C THR A 266 13.52 10.21 -4.16
N PHE A 267 12.47 10.69 -3.49
CA PHE A 267 11.80 11.94 -3.83
C PHE A 267 12.31 13.03 -2.91
N THR A 268 12.76 14.12 -3.49
CA THR A 268 13.16 15.34 -2.79
C THR A 268 12.13 16.42 -3.11
N ILE A 269 11.30 16.82 -2.15
CA ILE A 269 10.19 17.76 -2.36
C ILE A 269 10.43 19.00 -1.49
N PRO A 270 10.47 20.24 -2.05
CA PRO A 270 10.62 21.44 -1.25
C PRO A 270 9.49 21.59 -0.22
N ILE A 271 9.85 21.91 1.03
CA ILE A 271 8.88 22.24 2.08
C ILE A 271 8.44 23.70 1.84
N THR A 272 7.35 23.88 1.10
CA THR A 272 6.70 25.17 0.94
C THR A 272 5.67 25.36 2.05
N LYS A 273 5.68 26.57 2.65
CA LYS A 273 4.72 26.96 3.70
C LYS A 273 3.41 27.41 3.09
#